data_23c078baf366ffa5fee6e1cd58be3555
#
_entry.id   23c078baf366ffa5fee6e1cd58be3555
#
_cell.length_a   1.000
_cell.length_b   1.000
_cell.length_c   1.000
_cell.angle_alpha   90.00
_cell.angle_beta   90.00
_cell.angle_gamma   90.00
#
_symmetry.space_group_name_H-M   'P 1'
#
loop_
_entity.id
_entity.type
_entity.pdbx_description
1 polymer ?
#
loop_
_entity_poly.entity_id
_entity_poly.type
_entity_poly.pdbx_seq_one_letter_code
_entity_poly.pdbx_strand_id
1 'polypeptide(L)'
;MKDHLRFRQALPGAIDVTFAGAEANVAVSVALLGGESAFVSALPTHAVADACIGELQNLGVDVSKIIRTARGRLGVYFVEAGANQRPSNVIYDRDFSSIALEPPESYDWNRIFSGASWFHLTGITPSLSKNAADISLEAVQSARKNGLTVSCDLNFRKKLWRWESGTTPGDLAARVMGEILQGVDILIANEEDVQEVLGISADTVDTVAGTLDVEKYPDLAAMTAEKFPALRKIAFTLRESISASHNNWGAMLYDAASGKTSFAPVVSGKYQPYPITSIVDRIGGGDSFSAALIYALMDDSLKDDALDFAAAASCLCHSILGDFNFSSRAEVLALMKGSTSGRIVR
;
A
#
# COMPACT_ATOMS: atom_id res chain seq x y z
N MET A 1 -11.40 20.38 2.70
CA MET A 1 -10.56 21.50 3.26
C MET A 1 -9.97 22.22 2.07
N LYS A 2 -9.95 23.56 2.06
CA LYS A 2 -9.22 24.24 0.98
C LYS A 2 -7.79 23.75 0.97
N ASP A 3 -7.29 23.45 -0.21
CA ASP A 3 -5.98 22.84 -0.40
C ASP A 3 -4.89 23.63 0.35
N HIS A 4 -4.01 22.89 1.02
CA HIS A 4 -2.85 23.41 1.75
C HIS A 4 -3.13 24.26 3.02
N LEU A 5 -4.38 24.33 3.53
CA LEU A 5 -4.63 24.94 4.84
C LEU A 5 -4.03 24.08 5.96
N ARG A 6 -3.47 24.74 6.95
CA ARG A 6 -3.04 24.09 8.20
C ARG A 6 -4.25 23.87 9.12
N PHE A 7 -4.21 22.83 9.95
CA PHE A 7 -5.27 22.60 10.94
C PHE A 7 -5.56 23.83 11.80
N ARG A 8 -4.51 24.55 12.23
CA ARG A 8 -4.67 25.79 13.00
C ARG A 8 -5.35 26.94 12.24
N GLN A 9 -5.47 26.84 10.92
CA GLN A 9 -6.19 27.81 10.08
C GLN A 9 -7.61 27.33 9.74
N ALA A 10 -7.79 26.01 9.60
CA ALA A 10 -9.06 25.39 9.26
C ALA A 10 -9.98 25.23 10.48
N LEU A 11 -9.40 25.09 11.67
CA LEU A 11 -10.13 24.87 12.91
C LEU A 11 -10.09 26.12 13.82
N PRO A 12 -11.24 26.51 14.44
CA PRO A 12 -12.56 25.90 14.32
C PRO A 12 -13.18 26.11 12.94
N GLY A 13 -13.81 25.07 12.38
CA GLY A 13 -14.41 25.10 11.05
C GLY A 13 -14.70 23.71 10.50
N ALA A 14 -14.83 23.58 9.17
CA ALA A 14 -15.10 22.32 8.48
C ALA A 14 -13.82 21.64 7.98
N ILE A 15 -13.80 20.32 8.07
CA ILE A 15 -12.80 19.44 7.48
C ILE A 15 -13.52 18.48 6.54
N ASP A 16 -12.98 18.26 5.34
CA ASP A 16 -13.50 17.26 4.43
C ASP A 16 -13.19 15.85 4.96
N VAL A 17 -14.11 14.94 4.77
CA VAL A 17 -13.99 13.54 5.20
C VAL A 17 -14.05 12.65 3.98
N THR A 18 -13.10 11.74 3.85
CA THR A 18 -13.07 10.67 2.85
C THR A 18 -12.87 9.34 3.53
N PHE A 19 -13.29 8.25 2.90
CA PHE A 19 -12.96 6.92 3.37
C PHE A 19 -11.64 6.47 2.78
N ALA A 20 -10.90 5.69 3.56
CA ALA A 20 -9.55 5.28 3.26
C ALA A 20 -9.15 4.05 4.09
N GLY A 21 -7.99 3.52 3.81
CA GLY A 21 -7.36 2.40 4.51
C GLY A 21 -6.49 1.64 3.52
N ALA A 22 -5.24 1.31 3.87
CA ALA A 22 -4.28 0.78 2.91
C ALA A 22 -4.85 -0.42 2.15
N GLU A 23 -5.37 -1.42 2.85
CA GLU A 23 -5.96 -2.61 2.22
C GLU A 23 -7.29 -2.29 1.49
N ALA A 24 -8.07 -1.33 2.00
CA ALA A 24 -9.28 -0.86 1.33
C ALA A 24 -8.94 -0.11 0.03
N ASN A 25 -7.89 0.73 0.04
CA ASN A 25 -7.38 1.43 -1.14
C ASN A 25 -6.97 0.44 -2.23
N VAL A 26 -6.28 -0.65 -1.84
CA VAL A 26 -5.90 -1.73 -2.76
C VAL A 26 -7.14 -2.43 -3.32
N ALA A 27 -8.11 -2.80 -2.48
CA ALA A 27 -9.33 -3.46 -2.92
C ALA A 27 -10.14 -2.60 -3.91
N VAL A 28 -10.31 -1.31 -3.61
CA VAL A 28 -11.00 -0.34 -4.49
C VAL A 28 -10.26 -0.20 -5.81
N SER A 29 -8.94 -0.04 -5.79
CA SER A 29 -8.15 0.11 -7.02
C SER A 29 -8.23 -1.13 -7.90
N VAL A 30 -8.19 -2.34 -7.33
CA VAL A 30 -8.38 -3.59 -8.09
C VAL A 30 -9.78 -3.62 -8.74
N ALA A 31 -10.84 -3.27 -7.99
CA ALA A 31 -12.20 -3.23 -8.54
C ALA A 31 -12.34 -2.21 -9.69
N LEU A 32 -11.80 -1.00 -9.53
CA LEU A 32 -11.85 0.05 -10.55
C LEU A 32 -11.04 -0.29 -11.81
N LEU A 33 -9.98 -1.10 -11.68
CA LEU A 33 -9.24 -1.65 -12.81
C LEU A 33 -9.98 -2.78 -13.54
N GLY A 34 -11.10 -3.26 -12.98
CA GLY A 34 -11.96 -4.30 -13.57
C GLY A 34 -11.74 -5.70 -12.98
N GLY A 35 -11.01 -5.82 -11.88
CA GLY A 35 -10.84 -7.06 -11.13
C GLY A 35 -11.94 -7.29 -10.09
N GLU A 36 -12.01 -8.49 -9.54
CA GLU A 36 -12.86 -8.82 -8.40
C GLU A 36 -12.06 -8.67 -7.09
N SER A 37 -12.61 -7.96 -6.12
CA SER A 37 -11.97 -7.77 -4.82
C SER A 37 -12.96 -7.86 -3.67
N ALA A 38 -12.49 -8.33 -2.51
CA ALA A 38 -13.22 -8.34 -1.27
C ALA A 38 -12.39 -7.66 -0.18
N PHE A 39 -13.03 -6.92 0.71
CA PHE A 39 -12.38 -6.29 1.85
C PHE A 39 -12.71 -7.01 3.15
N VAL A 40 -11.68 -7.44 3.87
CA VAL A 40 -11.79 -8.09 5.18
C VAL A 40 -11.39 -7.10 6.28
N SER A 41 -12.29 -6.82 7.19
CA SER A 41 -12.04 -5.91 8.32
C SER A 41 -13.10 -6.10 9.42
N ALA A 42 -12.98 -5.33 10.50
CA ALA A 42 -14.05 -5.18 11.49
C ALA A 42 -14.42 -3.70 11.63
N LEU A 43 -15.71 -3.39 11.52
CA LEU A 43 -16.24 -2.03 11.60
C LEU A 43 -17.38 -1.93 12.62
N PRO A 44 -17.53 -0.78 13.29
CA PRO A 44 -18.59 -0.59 14.27
C PRO A 44 -19.97 -0.48 13.62
N THR A 45 -21.03 -0.65 14.45
CA THR A 45 -22.42 -0.60 14.01
C THR A 45 -23.01 0.81 14.19
N HIS A 46 -22.63 1.76 13.33
CA HIS A 46 -23.18 3.11 13.31
C HIS A 46 -23.15 3.72 11.90
N ALA A 47 -23.90 4.78 11.69
CA ALA A 47 -24.17 5.39 10.38
C ALA A 47 -22.91 5.79 9.59
N VAL A 48 -21.81 6.23 10.25
CA VAL A 48 -20.58 6.57 9.54
C VAL A 48 -19.90 5.32 8.99
N ALA A 49 -19.91 4.21 9.73
CA ALA A 49 -19.40 2.93 9.23
C ALA A 49 -20.30 2.35 8.13
N ASP A 50 -21.61 2.58 8.20
CA ASP A 50 -22.55 2.19 7.14
C ASP A 50 -22.26 2.96 5.85
N ALA A 51 -21.98 4.26 5.95
CA ALA A 51 -21.56 5.07 4.81
C ALA A 51 -20.22 4.59 4.21
N CYS A 52 -19.25 4.20 5.06
CA CYS A 52 -18.00 3.60 4.59
C CYS A 52 -18.22 2.32 3.79
N ILE A 53 -19.05 1.40 4.31
CA ILE A 53 -19.40 0.15 3.63
C ILE A 53 -20.13 0.44 2.31
N GLY A 54 -21.07 1.37 2.33
CA GLY A 54 -21.81 1.77 1.13
C GLY A 54 -20.89 2.33 0.04
N GLU A 55 -19.90 3.13 0.41
CA GLU A 55 -18.93 3.67 -0.54
C GLU A 55 -18.06 2.55 -1.16
N LEU A 56 -17.51 1.66 -0.35
CA LEU A 56 -16.73 0.52 -0.85
C LEU A 56 -17.56 -0.37 -1.80
N GLN A 57 -18.81 -0.61 -1.44
CA GLN A 57 -19.74 -1.40 -2.27
C GLN A 57 -20.06 -0.69 -3.59
N ASN A 58 -20.29 0.63 -3.56
CA ASN A 58 -20.52 1.45 -4.76
C ASN A 58 -19.31 1.42 -5.71
N LEU A 59 -18.10 1.29 -5.16
CA LEU A 59 -16.86 1.19 -5.92
C LEU A 59 -16.54 -0.25 -6.37
N GLY A 60 -17.46 -1.20 -6.16
CA GLY A 60 -17.36 -2.56 -6.68
C GLY A 60 -16.65 -3.57 -5.77
N VAL A 61 -16.35 -3.19 -4.51
CA VAL A 61 -15.70 -4.10 -3.56
C VAL A 61 -16.74 -4.99 -2.86
N ASP A 62 -16.50 -6.31 -2.77
CA ASP A 62 -17.28 -7.20 -1.93
C ASP A 62 -17.04 -6.90 -0.44
N VAL A 63 -18.05 -6.37 0.21
CA VAL A 63 -18.04 -5.99 1.64
C VAL A 63 -18.60 -7.07 2.56
N SER A 64 -18.97 -8.24 2.02
CA SER A 64 -19.61 -9.34 2.78
C SER A 64 -18.67 -9.99 3.81
N LYS A 65 -17.39 -9.71 3.72
CA LYS A 65 -16.34 -10.20 4.64
C LYS A 65 -16.04 -9.22 5.77
N ILE A 66 -16.73 -8.08 5.84
CA ILE A 66 -16.58 -7.12 6.93
C ILE A 66 -17.39 -7.57 8.14
N ILE A 67 -16.72 -7.73 9.27
CA ILE A 67 -17.35 -8.03 10.55
C ILE A 67 -17.99 -6.76 11.09
N ARG A 68 -19.27 -6.83 11.45
CA ARG A 68 -19.97 -5.74 12.16
C ARG A 68 -19.96 -6.03 13.64
N THR A 69 -19.35 -5.14 14.42
CA THR A 69 -19.14 -5.35 15.85
C THR A 69 -19.55 -4.14 16.68
N ALA A 70 -19.95 -4.38 17.91
CA ALA A 70 -20.17 -3.31 18.90
C ALA A 70 -18.86 -2.88 19.61
N ARG A 71 -17.75 -3.56 19.31
CA ARG A 71 -16.44 -3.24 19.90
C ARG A 71 -15.77 -2.11 19.13
N GLY A 72 -15.22 -1.16 19.86
CA GLY A 72 -14.39 -0.12 19.29
C GLY A 72 -15.13 0.93 18.46
N ARG A 73 -14.39 1.54 17.58
CA ARG A 73 -14.83 2.67 16.74
C ARG A 73 -14.22 2.59 15.35
N LEU A 74 -14.69 3.42 14.43
CA LEU A 74 -14.03 3.60 13.16
C LEU A 74 -12.66 4.28 13.38
N GLY A 75 -11.58 3.70 12.87
CA GLY A 75 -10.26 4.31 12.91
C GLY A 75 -10.23 5.55 12.02
N VAL A 76 -9.56 6.61 12.48
CA VAL A 76 -9.45 7.88 11.76
C VAL A 76 -7.99 8.30 11.66
N TYR A 77 -7.64 9.03 10.63
CA TYR A 77 -6.41 9.82 10.60
C TYR A 77 -6.71 11.18 9.98
N PHE A 78 -5.90 12.17 10.35
CA PHE A 78 -6.01 13.53 9.84
C PHE A 78 -4.80 13.85 8.99
N VAL A 79 -5.02 14.48 7.85
CA VAL A 79 -3.97 14.90 6.93
C VAL A 79 -3.94 16.40 6.79
N GLU A 80 -2.79 16.99 7.06
CA GLU A 80 -2.47 18.36 6.69
C GLU A 80 -1.56 18.30 5.46
N ALA A 81 -2.10 18.65 4.29
CA ALA A 81 -1.36 18.56 3.04
C ALA A 81 -0.16 19.50 3.00
N GLY A 82 0.96 19.01 2.53
CA GLY A 82 2.18 19.75 2.31
C GLY A 82 2.13 20.62 1.04
N ALA A 83 3.09 21.54 0.93
CA ALA A 83 3.29 22.34 -0.28
C ALA A 83 4.74 22.78 -0.37
N ASN A 84 5.36 22.69 -1.53
CA ASN A 84 6.76 23.03 -1.75
C ASN A 84 7.70 22.36 -0.71
N GLN A 85 8.41 23.14 0.11
CA GLN A 85 9.31 22.63 1.15
C GLN A 85 8.61 22.23 2.46
N ARG A 86 7.31 22.52 2.59
CA ARG A 86 6.54 22.15 3.78
C ARG A 86 6.00 20.73 3.63
N PRO A 87 6.44 19.75 4.44
CA PRO A 87 5.95 18.39 4.36
C PRO A 87 4.48 18.29 4.76
N SER A 88 3.81 17.24 4.27
CA SER A 88 2.52 16.81 4.81
C SER A 88 2.67 16.30 6.24
N ASN A 89 1.64 16.49 7.05
CA ASN A 89 1.59 15.97 8.42
C ASN A 89 0.40 15.02 8.56
N VAL A 90 0.65 13.82 9.10
CA VAL A 90 -0.38 12.82 9.38
C VAL A 90 -0.47 12.59 10.88
N ILE A 91 -1.70 12.72 11.40
CA ILE A 91 -2.06 12.43 12.79
C ILE A 91 -2.95 11.19 12.78
N TYR A 92 -2.46 10.09 13.34
CA TYR A 92 -3.23 8.86 13.48
C TYR A 92 -4.08 8.89 14.75
N ASP A 93 -5.36 8.56 14.59
CA ASP A 93 -6.33 8.34 15.66
C ASP A 93 -7.00 6.98 15.40
N ARG A 94 -6.21 5.89 15.56
CA ARG A 94 -6.62 4.52 15.24
C ARG A 94 -6.68 3.61 16.47
N ASP A 95 -6.33 4.11 17.64
CA ASP A 95 -6.43 3.36 18.88
C ASP A 95 -7.89 2.97 19.14
N PHE A 96 -8.09 1.76 19.64
CA PHE A 96 -9.40 1.22 19.91
C PHE A 96 -10.34 1.17 18.69
N SER A 97 -9.79 1.14 17.49
CA SER A 97 -10.59 0.83 16.30
C SER A 97 -11.14 -0.60 16.36
N SER A 98 -12.27 -0.86 15.70
CA SER A 98 -12.90 -2.19 15.75
C SER A 98 -11.95 -3.29 15.30
N ILE A 99 -11.18 -3.09 14.23
CA ILE A 99 -10.18 -4.05 13.76
C ILE A 99 -9.05 -4.28 14.80
N ALA A 100 -8.69 -3.25 15.57
CA ALA A 100 -7.67 -3.38 16.61
C ALA A 100 -8.18 -4.15 17.85
N LEU A 101 -9.49 -4.18 18.10
CA LEU A 101 -10.10 -4.82 19.26
C LEU A 101 -10.74 -6.18 18.96
N GLU A 102 -11.06 -6.46 17.69
CA GLU A 102 -11.67 -7.73 17.33
C GLU A 102 -10.68 -8.87 17.56
N PRO A 103 -11.10 -9.97 18.21
CA PRO A 103 -10.20 -11.07 18.46
C PRO A 103 -10.05 -11.98 17.24
N PRO A 104 -8.92 -12.72 17.10
CA PRO A 104 -8.65 -13.58 15.94
C PRO A 104 -9.73 -14.61 15.65
N GLU A 105 -10.32 -15.22 16.67
CA GLU A 105 -11.38 -16.23 16.54
C GLU A 105 -12.67 -15.74 15.89
N SER A 106 -12.83 -14.42 15.69
CA SER A 106 -13.95 -13.84 14.95
C SER A 106 -13.87 -14.07 13.43
N TYR A 107 -12.71 -14.49 12.93
CA TYR A 107 -12.45 -14.63 11.50
C TYR A 107 -12.46 -16.10 11.09
N ASP A 108 -13.49 -16.52 10.34
CA ASP A 108 -13.51 -17.83 9.67
C ASP A 108 -12.75 -17.74 8.34
N TRP A 109 -11.43 -17.92 8.40
CA TRP A 109 -10.55 -17.80 7.25
C TRP A 109 -10.87 -18.77 6.12
N ASN A 110 -11.36 -19.98 6.42
CA ASN A 110 -11.76 -20.93 5.37
C ASN A 110 -12.95 -20.42 4.56
N ARG A 111 -13.92 -19.80 5.25
CA ARG A 111 -15.06 -19.15 4.60
C ARG A 111 -14.66 -17.87 3.89
N ILE A 112 -13.77 -17.07 4.48
CA ILE A 112 -13.30 -15.80 3.91
C ILE A 112 -12.56 -16.06 2.61
N PHE A 113 -11.66 -17.06 2.56
CA PHE A 113 -10.84 -17.38 1.40
C PHE A 113 -11.50 -18.29 0.37
N SER A 114 -12.75 -18.74 0.61
CA SER A 114 -13.47 -19.56 -0.35
C SER A 114 -13.66 -18.83 -1.68
N GLY A 115 -13.10 -19.39 -2.76
CA GLY A 115 -13.12 -18.82 -4.10
C GLY A 115 -12.07 -17.75 -4.36
N ALA A 116 -11.27 -17.35 -3.37
CA ALA A 116 -10.17 -16.43 -3.56
C ALA A 116 -8.93 -17.12 -4.13
N SER A 117 -8.13 -16.38 -4.92
CA SER A 117 -6.85 -16.85 -5.46
C SER A 117 -5.65 -16.03 -4.92
N TRP A 118 -5.94 -14.85 -4.32
CA TRP A 118 -4.93 -13.93 -3.84
C TRP A 118 -5.35 -13.31 -2.52
N PHE A 119 -4.40 -13.15 -1.60
CA PHE A 119 -4.56 -12.40 -0.36
C PHE A 119 -3.49 -11.31 -0.27
N HIS A 120 -3.92 -10.09 0.04
CA HIS A 120 -3.02 -8.96 0.27
C HIS A 120 -3.23 -8.36 1.64
N LEU A 121 -2.12 -8.01 2.29
CA LEU A 121 -2.13 -7.28 3.56
C LEU A 121 -1.03 -6.22 3.56
N THR A 122 -1.10 -5.30 4.53
CA THR A 122 -0.03 -4.32 4.75
C THR A 122 0.45 -4.36 6.20
N GLY A 123 1.64 -3.84 6.46
CA GLY A 123 2.18 -3.68 7.82
C GLY A 123 1.40 -2.68 8.68
N ILE A 124 0.37 -2.01 8.14
CA ILE A 124 -0.49 -1.12 8.93
C ILE A 124 -1.39 -1.92 9.87
N THR A 125 -2.05 -2.96 9.37
CA THR A 125 -2.97 -3.74 10.20
C THR A 125 -2.28 -4.37 11.43
N PRO A 126 -1.16 -5.10 11.34
CA PRO A 126 -0.49 -5.67 12.51
C PRO A 126 0.12 -4.61 13.45
N SER A 127 0.29 -3.37 12.99
CA SER A 127 0.79 -2.27 13.82
C SER A 127 -0.22 -1.73 14.84
N LEU A 128 -1.51 -2.04 14.69
CA LEU A 128 -2.59 -1.41 15.47
C LEU A 128 -2.73 -2.00 16.88
N SER A 129 -2.52 -3.31 17.03
CA SER A 129 -2.65 -4.02 18.30
C SER A 129 -2.08 -5.43 18.22
N LYS A 130 -1.96 -6.10 19.36
CA LYS A 130 -1.61 -7.53 19.39
C LYS A 130 -2.66 -8.39 18.66
N ASN A 131 -3.95 -8.14 18.88
CA ASN A 131 -5.01 -8.87 18.17
C ASN A 131 -4.88 -8.71 16.66
N ALA A 132 -4.66 -7.49 16.17
CA ALA A 132 -4.50 -7.24 14.75
C ALA A 132 -3.24 -7.90 14.17
N ALA A 133 -2.16 -8.01 14.96
CA ALA A 133 -0.96 -8.76 14.59
C ALA A 133 -1.25 -10.27 14.49
N ASP A 134 -1.93 -10.83 15.50
CA ASP A 134 -2.32 -12.24 15.52
C ASP A 134 -3.26 -12.57 14.33
N ILE A 135 -4.28 -11.71 14.07
CA ILE A 135 -5.19 -11.81 12.92
C ILE A 135 -4.39 -11.84 11.61
N SER A 136 -3.41 -10.94 11.45
CA SER A 136 -2.59 -10.85 10.24
C SER A 136 -1.77 -12.12 10.02
N LEU A 137 -1.17 -12.65 11.07
CA LEU A 137 -0.39 -13.90 11.00
C LEU A 137 -1.26 -15.11 10.67
N GLU A 138 -2.41 -15.25 11.35
CA GLU A 138 -3.39 -16.33 11.07
C GLU A 138 -3.94 -16.24 9.65
N ALA A 139 -4.22 -15.03 9.15
CA ALA A 139 -4.67 -14.80 7.79
C ALA A 139 -3.65 -15.30 6.77
N VAL A 140 -2.37 -14.95 6.92
CA VAL A 140 -1.29 -15.40 6.04
C VAL A 140 -1.14 -16.92 6.06
N GLN A 141 -1.10 -17.50 7.25
CA GLN A 141 -1.00 -18.97 7.42
C GLN A 141 -2.19 -19.69 6.75
N SER A 142 -3.39 -19.16 6.95
CA SER A 142 -4.61 -19.74 6.37
C SER A 142 -4.67 -19.54 4.85
N ALA A 143 -4.27 -18.36 4.33
CA ALA A 143 -4.19 -18.11 2.89
C ALA A 143 -3.25 -19.11 2.21
N ARG A 144 -2.06 -19.33 2.77
CA ARG A 144 -1.13 -20.34 2.29
C ARG A 144 -1.71 -21.77 2.32
N LYS A 145 -2.35 -22.13 3.43
CA LYS A 145 -3.00 -23.46 3.56
C LYS A 145 -4.11 -23.66 2.52
N ASN A 146 -4.80 -22.59 2.13
CA ASN A 146 -5.83 -22.61 1.09
C ASN A 146 -5.25 -22.45 -0.33
N GLY A 147 -3.92 -22.35 -0.50
CA GLY A 147 -3.26 -22.26 -1.80
C GLY A 147 -3.31 -20.91 -2.48
N LEU A 148 -3.61 -19.83 -1.74
CA LEU A 148 -3.62 -18.47 -2.26
C LEU A 148 -2.20 -17.97 -2.47
N THR A 149 -2.01 -17.10 -3.46
CA THR A 149 -0.84 -16.23 -3.52
C THR A 149 -0.96 -15.14 -2.46
N VAL A 150 0.09 -14.92 -1.68
CA VAL A 150 0.11 -13.92 -0.61
C VAL A 150 1.05 -12.77 -0.97
N SER A 151 0.56 -11.54 -0.96
CA SER A 151 1.38 -10.34 -1.08
C SER A 151 1.30 -9.47 0.17
N CYS A 152 2.38 -8.79 0.48
CA CYS A 152 2.47 -7.88 1.63
C CYS A 152 3.20 -6.59 1.23
N ASP A 153 2.61 -5.45 1.57
CA ASP A 153 3.32 -4.17 1.59
C ASP A 153 3.80 -3.90 3.02
N LEU A 154 5.12 -3.71 3.21
CA LEU A 154 5.69 -3.42 4.53
C LEU A 154 5.07 -2.18 5.16
N ASN A 155 4.86 -1.15 4.38
CA ASN A 155 4.08 0.05 4.73
C ASN A 155 4.33 0.51 6.19
N PHE A 156 5.59 0.62 6.56
CA PHE A 156 6.00 0.89 7.93
C PHE A 156 5.55 2.28 8.37
N ARG A 157 4.80 2.32 9.47
CA ARG A 157 4.33 3.56 10.08
C ARG A 157 4.73 3.58 11.55
N LYS A 158 5.95 3.99 11.82
CA LYS A 158 6.59 4.02 13.14
C LYS A 158 5.66 4.47 14.27
N LYS A 159 4.80 5.46 14.02
CA LYS A 159 3.86 6.02 14.99
C LYS A 159 2.74 5.05 15.41
N LEU A 160 2.51 3.97 14.69
CA LEU A 160 1.46 2.99 14.98
C LEU A 160 1.99 1.80 15.82
N TRP A 161 3.24 1.41 15.66
CA TRP A 161 3.87 0.28 16.32
C TRP A 161 4.19 0.58 17.80
N ARG A 162 3.19 0.58 18.68
CA ARG A 162 3.33 1.00 20.08
C ARG A 162 2.50 0.20 21.09
N TRP A 163 1.92 -0.93 20.67
CA TRP A 163 1.03 -1.70 21.52
C TRP A 163 1.75 -2.61 22.52
N GLU A 164 3.07 -2.76 22.44
CA GLU A 164 3.87 -3.52 23.38
C GLU A 164 4.78 -2.58 24.19
N SER A 165 4.52 -2.49 25.48
CA SER A 165 5.29 -1.63 26.36
C SER A 165 6.74 -2.13 26.52
N GLY A 166 7.72 -1.22 26.45
CA GLY A 166 9.13 -1.54 26.60
C GLY A 166 9.84 -2.01 25.32
N THR A 167 9.12 -2.18 24.22
CA THR A 167 9.67 -2.53 22.91
C THR A 167 9.68 -1.30 22.01
N THR A 168 10.78 -1.10 21.25
CA THR A 168 10.81 0.00 20.29
C THR A 168 9.90 -0.29 19.11
N PRO A 169 9.37 0.73 18.41
CA PRO A 169 8.54 0.53 17.21
C PRO A 169 9.23 -0.31 16.12
N GLY A 170 10.54 -0.12 15.92
CA GLY A 170 11.32 -0.88 14.95
C GLY A 170 11.45 -2.35 15.36
N ASP A 171 11.82 -2.64 16.61
CA ASP A 171 11.96 -4.01 17.11
C ASP A 171 10.63 -4.77 17.08
N LEU A 172 9.54 -4.08 17.46
CA LEU A 172 8.20 -4.67 17.39
C LEU A 172 7.80 -5.01 15.96
N ALA A 173 8.01 -4.08 15.03
CA ALA A 173 7.74 -4.29 13.61
C ALA A 173 8.63 -5.40 13.03
N ALA A 174 9.93 -5.41 13.34
CA ALA A 174 10.87 -6.42 12.88
C ALA A 174 10.46 -7.84 13.29
N ARG A 175 10.04 -8.00 14.55
CA ARG A 175 9.58 -9.29 15.07
C ARG A 175 8.30 -9.75 14.39
N VAL A 176 7.27 -8.91 14.38
CA VAL A 176 5.94 -9.28 13.87
C VAL A 176 5.95 -9.47 12.34
N MET A 177 6.56 -8.53 11.61
CA MET A 177 6.66 -8.66 10.15
C MET A 177 7.59 -9.80 9.75
N GLY A 178 8.64 -10.07 10.55
CA GLY A 178 9.52 -11.22 10.33
C GLY A 178 8.77 -12.57 10.37
N GLU A 179 7.78 -12.71 11.24
CA GLU A 179 6.91 -13.90 11.30
C GLU A 179 5.92 -13.93 10.12
N ILE A 180 5.27 -12.82 9.81
CA ILE A 180 4.31 -12.69 8.70
C ILE A 180 4.98 -13.01 7.36
N LEU A 181 6.18 -12.48 7.11
CA LEU A 181 6.89 -12.64 5.84
C LEU A 181 7.32 -14.08 5.53
N GLN A 182 7.37 -14.97 6.52
CA GLN A 182 7.60 -16.40 6.28
C GLN A 182 6.51 -17.05 5.41
N GLY A 183 5.33 -16.42 5.33
CA GLY A 183 4.21 -16.89 4.53
C GLY A 183 3.88 -16.03 3.30
N VAL A 184 4.72 -15.08 2.94
CA VAL A 184 4.49 -14.13 1.84
C VAL A 184 5.23 -14.56 0.58
N ASP A 185 4.55 -14.54 -0.57
CA ASP A 185 5.12 -14.83 -1.89
C ASP A 185 5.67 -13.56 -2.56
N ILE A 186 5.03 -12.41 -2.34
CA ILE A 186 5.37 -11.14 -3.01
C ILE A 186 5.47 -10.04 -1.96
N LEU A 187 6.66 -9.47 -1.82
CA LEU A 187 6.91 -8.32 -0.96
C LEU A 187 6.85 -7.04 -1.78
N ILE A 188 6.15 -6.05 -1.27
CA ILE A 188 6.16 -4.67 -1.76
C ILE A 188 6.73 -3.81 -0.64
N ALA A 189 7.66 -2.91 -0.95
CA ALA A 189 8.31 -2.06 0.04
C ALA A 189 8.96 -0.84 -0.62
N ASN A 190 9.52 0.02 0.19
CA ASN A 190 10.57 0.97 -0.20
C ASN A 190 11.86 0.63 0.58
N GLU A 191 12.94 1.29 0.26
CA GLU A 191 14.25 1.05 0.89
C GLU A 191 14.25 1.36 2.40
N GLU A 192 13.56 2.44 2.81
CA GLU A 192 13.46 2.83 4.22
C GLU A 192 12.74 1.76 5.04
N ASP A 193 11.63 1.23 4.51
CA ASP A 193 10.86 0.18 5.17
C ASP A 193 11.69 -1.09 5.36
N VAL A 194 12.46 -1.52 4.35
CA VAL A 194 13.32 -2.70 4.43
C VAL A 194 14.45 -2.50 5.44
N GLN A 195 15.05 -1.32 5.46
CA GLN A 195 16.11 -0.99 6.41
C GLN A 195 15.56 -0.92 7.85
N GLU A 196 14.46 -0.17 8.08
CA GLU A 196 13.93 0.06 9.42
C GLU A 196 13.26 -1.19 10.02
N VAL A 197 12.58 -2.00 9.21
CA VAL A 197 11.82 -3.17 9.66
C VAL A 197 12.63 -4.45 9.58
N LEU A 198 13.34 -4.67 8.47
CA LEU A 198 14.03 -5.94 8.25
C LEU A 198 15.50 -5.89 8.65
N GLY A 199 16.04 -4.69 8.93
CA GLY A 199 17.46 -4.51 9.26
C GLY A 199 18.38 -4.85 8.10
N ILE A 200 17.91 -4.77 6.85
CA ILE A 200 18.67 -5.05 5.65
C ILE A 200 19.00 -3.70 4.99
N SER A 201 20.28 -3.41 4.84
CA SER A 201 20.77 -2.23 4.14
C SER A 201 21.88 -2.62 3.18
N ALA A 202 21.86 -2.08 1.99
CA ALA A 202 23.04 -2.07 1.15
C ALA A 202 23.98 -0.98 1.68
N ASP A 203 25.25 -1.26 1.92
CA ASP A 203 26.25 -0.46 2.66
C ASP A 203 26.44 1.01 2.22
N THR A 204 25.61 1.51 1.33
CA THR A 204 25.78 2.84 0.70
C THR A 204 24.47 3.53 0.27
N VAL A 205 23.31 3.14 0.76
CA VAL A 205 22.09 3.94 0.48
C VAL A 205 22.07 5.14 1.43
N ASP A 206 22.60 6.27 0.97
CA ASP A 206 22.51 7.53 1.68
C ASP A 206 21.13 8.15 1.43
N THR A 207 20.14 7.75 2.24
CA THR A 207 18.76 8.23 2.19
C THR A 207 18.65 9.72 2.50
N VAL A 208 19.72 10.35 3.02
CA VAL A 208 19.75 11.76 3.41
C VAL A 208 20.00 12.69 2.20
N ALA A 209 20.60 12.19 1.13
CA ALA A 209 20.99 13.02 -0.02
C ALA A 209 19.88 13.26 -1.06
N GLY A 210 18.71 12.63 -0.94
CA GLY A 210 17.55 12.84 -1.84
C GLY A 210 17.73 12.31 -3.27
N THR A 211 18.86 11.69 -3.60
CA THR A 211 19.14 11.06 -4.89
C THR A 211 19.11 9.52 -4.76
N LEU A 212 18.26 8.86 -5.55
CA LEU A 212 18.18 7.40 -5.60
C LEU A 212 19.34 6.83 -6.40
N ASP A 213 20.13 5.95 -5.75
CA ASP A 213 21.10 5.10 -6.45
C ASP A 213 20.42 3.77 -6.82
N VAL A 214 19.82 3.74 -8.00
CA VAL A 214 19.02 2.60 -8.46
C VAL A 214 19.84 1.31 -8.65
N GLU A 215 21.16 1.40 -8.79
CA GLU A 215 22.06 0.27 -8.99
C GLU A 215 22.18 -0.63 -7.73
N LYS A 216 21.75 -0.14 -6.57
CA LYS A 216 21.84 -0.87 -5.29
C LYS A 216 20.59 -1.69 -4.95
N TYR A 217 19.48 -1.39 -5.58
CA TYR A 217 18.21 -2.08 -5.29
C TYR A 217 18.21 -3.58 -5.63
N PRO A 218 18.89 -4.05 -6.70
CA PRO A 218 19.02 -5.47 -6.96
C PRO A 218 19.67 -6.24 -5.81
N ASP A 219 20.76 -5.71 -5.24
CA ASP A 219 21.45 -6.35 -4.11
C ASP A 219 20.58 -6.35 -2.85
N LEU A 220 19.88 -5.24 -2.57
CA LEU A 220 18.93 -5.15 -1.47
C LEU A 220 17.81 -6.19 -1.60
N ALA A 221 17.29 -6.39 -2.81
CA ALA A 221 16.26 -7.39 -3.08
C ALA A 221 16.81 -8.82 -2.92
N ALA A 222 18.03 -9.09 -3.42
CA ALA A 222 18.68 -10.39 -3.28
C ALA A 222 18.88 -10.75 -1.79
N MET A 223 19.41 -9.82 -0.99
CA MET A 223 19.58 -10.00 0.46
C MET A 223 18.24 -10.23 1.17
N THR A 224 17.18 -9.55 0.72
CA THR A 224 15.83 -9.74 1.27
C THR A 224 15.28 -11.12 0.92
N ALA A 225 15.47 -11.59 -0.31
CA ALA A 225 15.08 -12.93 -0.73
C ALA A 225 15.85 -14.04 0.02
N GLU A 226 17.14 -13.83 0.28
CA GLU A 226 17.97 -14.75 1.07
C GLU A 226 17.44 -14.87 2.52
N LYS A 227 17.07 -13.74 3.12
CA LYS A 227 16.51 -13.72 4.48
C LYS A 227 15.11 -14.34 4.57
N PHE A 228 14.31 -14.21 3.51
CA PHE A 228 12.94 -14.72 3.43
C PHE A 228 12.74 -15.62 2.21
N PRO A 229 13.14 -16.89 2.27
CA PRO A 229 13.13 -17.81 1.11
C PRO A 229 11.74 -18.14 0.53
N ALA A 230 10.66 -17.79 1.21
CA ALA A 230 9.30 -17.92 0.69
C ALA A 230 8.98 -16.87 -0.38
N LEU A 231 9.69 -15.74 -0.39
CA LEU A 231 9.49 -14.67 -1.35
C LEU A 231 9.88 -15.12 -2.76
N ARG A 232 8.94 -14.99 -3.69
CA ARG A 232 9.14 -15.24 -5.12
C ARG A 232 9.45 -13.97 -5.88
N LYS A 233 8.86 -12.85 -5.44
CA LYS A 233 9.06 -11.53 -6.05
C LYS A 233 9.20 -10.46 -4.97
N ILE A 234 10.05 -9.47 -5.25
CA ILE A 234 10.21 -8.30 -4.39
C ILE A 234 10.09 -7.07 -5.28
N ALA A 235 9.12 -6.23 -4.98
CA ALA A 235 8.87 -4.99 -5.68
C ALA A 235 9.25 -3.79 -4.81
N PHE A 236 10.12 -2.92 -5.32
CA PHE A 236 10.43 -1.65 -4.68
C PHE A 236 9.81 -0.49 -5.42
N THR A 237 9.10 0.38 -4.71
CA THR A 237 8.73 1.70 -5.21
C THR A 237 9.94 2.62 -5.11
N LEU A 238 10.30 3.23 -6.22
CA LEU A 238 11.44 4.14 -6.35
C LEU A 238 10.93 5.58 -6.38
N ARG A 239 11.01 6.24 -5.22
CA ARG A 239 10.51 7.60 -5.08
C ARG A 239 11.64 8.57 -4.76
N GLU A 240 11.95 9.47 -5.68
CA GLU A 240 12.83 10.59 -5.43
C GLU A 240 11.98 11.82 -5.08
N SER A 241 12.01 12.23 -3.81
CA SER A 241 11.22 13.35 -3.30
C SER A 241 11.97 14.66 -3.44
N ILE A 242 11.65 15.46 -4.47
CA ILE A 242 12.27 16.75 -4.73
C ILE A 242 11.63 17.84 -3.85
N SER A 243 10.30 17.77 -3.70
CA SER A 243 9.54 18.64 -2.80
C SER A 243 8.21 18.01 -2.43
N ALA A 244 7.42 18.66 -1.57
CA ALA A 244 6.06 18.19 -1.26
C ALA A 244 5.14 18.21 -2.49
N SER A 245 5.48 18.92 -3.55
CA SER A 245 4.70 19.05 -4.78
C SER A 245 5.36 18.40 -6.00
N HIS A 246 6.54 17.79 -5.85
CA HIS A 246 7.31 17.22 -6.95
C HIS A 246 8.03 15.95 -6.52
N ASN A 247 7.72 14.85 -7.18
CA ASN A 247 8.42 13.56 -7.08
C ASN A 247 8.85 13.08 -8.47
N ASN A 248 9.96 12.35 -8.52
CA ASN A 248 10.19 11.38 -9.59
C ASN A 248 9.72 10.01 -9.09
N TRP A 249 9.02 9.26 -9.93
CA TRP A 249 8.35 8.03 -9.54
C TRP A 249 8.64 6.88 -10.49
N GLY A 250 9.08 5.77 -9.96
CA GLY A 250 9.29 4.54 -10.69
C GLY A 250 9.25 3.33 -9.78
N ALA A 251 9.68 2.19 -10.29
CA ALA A 251 9.68 0.95 -9.52
C ALA A 251 10.72 -0.04 -10.04
N MET A 252 11.05 -1.02 -9.20
CA MET A 252 11.86 -2.18 -9.53
C MET A 252 11.14 -3.45 -9.12
N LEU A 253 11.28 -4.51 -9.89
CA LEU A 253 10.81 -5.86 -9.56
C LEU A 253 11.98 -6.84 -9.66
N TYR A 254 12.22 -7.58 -8.58
CA TYR A 254 13.17 -8.68 -8.51
C TYR A 254 12.41 -10.00 -8.51
N ASP A 255 12.83 -10.94 -9.35
CA ASP A 255 12.34 -12.32 -9.37
C ASP A 255 13.36 -13.23 -8.70
N ALA A 256 13.01 -13.77 -7.55
CA ALA A 256 13.94 -14.54 -6.71
C ALA A 256 14.38 -15.86 -7.34
N ALA A 257 13.55 -16.47 -8.21
CA ALA A 257 13.87 -17.73 -8.83
C ALA A 257 14.95 -17.59 -9.92
N SER A 258 14.92 -16.50 -10.67
CA SER A 258 15.84 -16.23 -11.77
C SER A 258 16.98 -15.27 -11.43
N GLY A 259 16.86 -14.53 -10.31
CA GLY A 259 17.74 -13.41 -9.97
C GLY A 259 17.57 -12.20 -10.90
N LYS A 260 16.54 -12.20 -11.76
CA LYS A 260 16.32 -11.13 -12.74
C LYS A 260 15.71 -9.91 -12.07
N THR A 261 16.27 -8.75 -12.41
CA THR A 261 15.73 -7.45 -12.02
C THR A 261 15.16 -6.72 -13.24
N SER A 262 14.02 -6.06 -13.04
CA SER A 262 13.36 -5.19 -14.03
C SER A 262 13.07 -3.86 -13.39
N PHE A 263 13.16 -2.76 -14.17
CA PHE A 263 12.84 -1.41 -13.73
C PHE A 263 11.71 -0.85 -14.59
N ALA A 264 10.91 0.05 -14.04
CA ALA A 264 9.85 0.76 -14.75
C ALA A 264 9.71 2.21 -14.24
N PRO A 265 9.36 3.14 -15.14
CA PRO A 265 9.28 2.98 -16.59
C PRO A 265 10.66 2.93 -17.26
N VAL A 266 10.70 2.32 -18.46
CA VAL A 266 11.90 2.26 -19.29
C VAL A 266 11.67 3.03 -20.59
N VAL A 267 12.54 3.98 -20.91
CA VAL A 267 12.52 4.73 -22.17
C VAL A 267 13.83 4.50 -22.92
N SER A 268 13.75 4.05 -24.16
CA SER A 268 14.93 3.73 -24.99
C SER A 268 15.93 2.79 -24.29
N GLY A 269 15.41 1.79 -23.55
CA GLY A 269 16.22 0.78 -22.85
C GLY A 269 16.87 1.23 -21.54
N LYS A 270 16.53 2.43 -21.04
CA LYS A 270 17.06 2.97 -19.78
C LYS A 270 15.92 3.30 -18.83
N TYR A 271 16.12 3.03 -17.54
CA TYR A 271 15.22 3.49 -16.50
C TYR A 271 15.11 5.02 -16.53
N GLN A 272 13.89 5.52 -16.58
CA GLN A 272 13.60 6.94 -16.56
C GLN A 272 12.29 7.18 -15.80
N PRO A 273 12.33 7.64 -14.53
CA PRO A 273 11.13 7.78 -13.71
C PRO A 273 10.13 8.79 -14.30
N TYR A 274 8.85 8.61 -13.96
CA TYR A 274 7.82 9.59 -14.26
C TYR A 274 8.08 10.89 -13.47
N PRO A 275 8.24 12.06 -14.12
CA PRO A 275 8.36 13.33 -13.43
C PRO A 275 6.94 13.82 -13.03
N ILE A 276 6.61 13.77 -11.75
CA ILE A 276 5.34 14.27 -11.23
C ILE A 276 5.60 15.66 -10.64
N THR A 277 5.45 16.68 -11.44
CA THR A 277 5.84 18.06 -11.09
C THR A 277 4.75 18.87 -10.40
N SER A 278 3.51 18.33 -10.35
CA SER A 278 2.37 19.00 -9.75
C SER A 278 1.50 17.94 -9.05
N ILE A 279 1.90 17.55 -7.87
CA ILE A 279 1.18 16.55 -7.07
C ILE A 279 -0.11 17.19 -6.54
N VAL A 280 -1.25 16.58 -6.84
CA VAL A 280 -2.57 16.92 -6.26
C VAL A 280 -2.70 16.31 -4.88
N ASP A 281 -2.47 14.99 -4.79
CA ASP A 281 -2.34 14.28 -3.52
C ASP A 281 -1.25 13.21 -3.65
N ARG A 282 -0.64 12.84 -2.53
CA ARG A 282 0.40 11.80 -2.51
C ARG A 282 0.00 10.57 -1.70
N ILE A 283 -1.17 10.63 -1.06
CA ILE A 283 -1.71 9.52 -0.27
C ILE A 283 -2.27 8.47 -1.23
N GLY A 284 -2.15 7.19 -0.88
CA GLY A 284 -2.63 6.10 -1.73
C GLY A 284 -1.73 5.73 -2.91
N GLY A 285 -0.64 6.46 -3.19
CA GLY A 285 0.27 6.14 -4.30
C GLY A 285 0.91 4.75 -4.18
N GLY A 286 1.37 4.35 -2.98
CA GLY A 286 1.87 3.00 -2.70
C GLY A 286 0.79 1.93 -2.82
N ASP A 287 -0.40 2.21 -2.28
CA ASP A 287 -1.54 1.30 -2.34
C ASP A 287 -2.00 1.10 -3.80
N SER A 288 -1.99 2.17 -4.60
CA SER A 288 -2.27 2.12 -6.04
C SER A 288 -1.24 1.29 -6.80
N PHE A 289 0.05 1.41 -6.46
CA PHE A 289 1.10 0.55 -7.01
C PHE A 289 0.84 -0.92 -6.67
N SER A 290 0.58 -1.21 -5.40
CA SER A 290 0.31 -2.57 -4.91
C SER A 290 -0.89 -3.19 -5.62
N ALA A 291 -2.00 -2.45 -5.73
CA ALA A 291 -3.21 -2.90 -6.41
C ALA A 291 -2.98 -3.20 -7.90
N ALA A 292 -2.31 -2.30 -8.59
CA ALA A 292 -2.05 -2.44 -10.03
C ALA A 292 -1.05 -3.57 -10.31
N LEU A 293 -0.05 -3.78 -9.44
CA LEU A 293 0.88 -4.91 -9.55
C LEU A 293 0.14 -6.24 -9.37
N ILE A 294 -0.71 -6.35 -8.33
CA ILE A 294 -1.55 -7.53 -8.08
C ILE A 294 -2.46 -7.81 -9.28
N TYR A 295 -3.20 -6.80 -9.71
CA TYR A 295 -4.12 -6.89 -10.84
C TYR A 295 -3.41 -7.38 -12.10
N ALA A 296 -2.28 -6.78 -12.46
CA ALA A 296 -1.54 -7.13 -13.67
C ALA A 296 -0.89 -8.52 -13.58
N LEU A 297 -0.40 -8.95 -12.41
CA LEU A 297 0.13 -10.30 -12.22
C LEU A 297 -0.95 -11.39 -12.31
N MET A 298 -2.22 -11.06 -12.06
CA MET A 298 -3.36 -11.96 -12.22
C MET A 298 -3.95 -11.95 -13.64
N ASP A 299 -3.63 -10.97 -14.47
CA ASP A 299 -4.09 -10.84 -15.86
C ASP A 299 -3.05 -11.39 -16.83
N ASP A 300 -3.34 -12.49 -17.50
CA ASP A 300 -2.43 -13.11 -18.47
C ASP A 300 -1.99 -12.18 -19.60
N SER A 301 -2.79 -11.16 -19.91
CA SER A 301 -2.45 -10.16 -20.92
C SER A 301 -1.52 -9.06 -20.45
N LEU A 302 -1.30 -8.93 -19.12
CA LEU A 302 -0.52 -7.85 -18.50
C LEU A 302 0.66 -8.34 -17.66
N LYS A 303 0.73 -9.63 -17.34
CA LYS A 303 1.72 -10.15 -16.37
C LYS A 303 3.17 -9.85 -16.73
N ASP A 304 3.49 -9.79 -18.01
CA ASP A 304 4.85 -9.48 -18.47
C ASP A 304 5.16 -7.97 -18.37
N ASP A 305 4.14 -7.12 -18.38
CA ASP A 305 4.20 -5.66 -18.26
C ASP A 305 3.73 -5.19 -16.86
N ALA A 306 3.61 -6.10 -15.87
CA ALA A 306 2.98 -5.82 -14.58
C ALA A 306 3.67 -4.68 -13.83
N LEU A 307 4.99 -4.57 -13.92
CA LEU A 307 5.75 -3.51 -13.26
C LEU A 307 5.47 -2.14 -13.89
N ASP A 308 5.46 -2.06 -15.23
CA ASP A 308 5.15 -0.83 -15.95
C ASP A 308 3.72 -0.37 -15.69
N PHE A 309 2.77 -1.33 -15.65
CA PHE A 309 1.37 -1.06 -15.33
C PHE A 309 1.23 -0.51 -13.90
N ALA A 310 1.91 -1.10 -12.93
CA ALA A 310 1.88 -0.66 -11.54
C ALA A 310 2.51 0.74 -11.35
N ALA A 311 3.66 0.99 -11.99
CA ALA A 311 4.31 2.29 -11.95
C ALA A 311 3.45 3.40 -12.58
N ALA A 312 2.78 3.11 -13.69
CA ALA A 312 1.89 4.04 -14.39
C ALA A 312 0.62 4.34 -13.56
N ALA A 313 -0.03 3.33 -12.99
CA ALA A 313 -1.21 3.50 -12.14
C ALA A 313 -0.91 4.37 -10.92
N SER A 314 0.21 4.10 -10.27
CA SER A 314 0.66 4.89 -9.12
C SER A 314 1.03 6.33 -9.51
N CYS A 315 1.63 6.54 -10.68
CA CYS A 315 1.88 7.89 -11.21
C CYS A 315 0.57 8.68 -11.38
N LEU A 316 -0.45 8.08 -11.98
CA LEU A 316 -1.76 8.72 -12.17
C LEU A 316 -2.46 9.04 -10.84
N CYS A 317 -2.31 8.19 -9.83
CA CYS A 317 -2.86 8.42 -8.49
C CYS A 317 -2.45 9.78 -7.92
N HIS A 318 -1.23 10.24 -8.17
CA HIS A 318 -0.76 11.54 -7.70
C HIS A 318 -1.50 12.75 -8.31
N SER A 319 -2.32 12.54 -9.33
CA SER A 319 -3.18 13.57 -9.95
C SER A 319 -4.61 13.59 -9.40
N ILE A 320 -4.93 12.74 -8.44
CA ILE A 320 -6.27 12.51 -7.89
C ILE A 320 -6.27 12.90 -6.42
N LEU A 321 -7.33 13.60 -5.97
CA LEU A 321 -7.49 13.97 -4.56
C LEU A 321 -8.06 12.78 -3.77
N GLY A 322 -7.50 12.53 -2.60
CA GLY A 322 -7.92 11.46 -1.69
C GLY A 322 -7.16 10.15 -1.91
N ASP A 323 -7.54 9.13 -1.16
CA ASP A 323 -6.79 7.88 -1.05
C ASP A 323 -7.07 6.90 -2.21
N PHE A 324 -8.27 6.94 -2.79
CA PHE A 324 -8.67 6.01 -3.83
C PHE A 324 -8.17 6.44 -5.21
N ASN A 325 -7.56 5.51 -5.93
CA ASN A 325 -7.14 5.76 -7.31
C ASN A 325 -8.32 5.51 -8.26
N PHE A 326 -8.91 6.58 -8.77
CA PHE A 326 -10.00 6.53 -9.75
C PHE A 326 -9.54 6.34 -11.19
N SER A 327 -8.26 6.07 -11.44
CA SER A 327 -7.76 5.82 -12.80
C SER A 327 -8.31 4.51 -13.35
N SER A 328 -8.82 4.55 -14.58
CA SER A 328 -9.26 3.37 -15.31
C SER A 328 -8.07 2.58 -15.89
N ARG A 329 -8.29 1.29 -16.17
CA ARG A 329 -7.32 0.44 -16.89
C ARG A 329 -6.88 1.07 -18.22
N ALA A 330 -7.80 1.73 -18.94
CA ALA A 330 -7.49 2.38 -20.21
C ALA A 330 -6.53 3.57 -20.05
N GLU A 331 -6.70 4.40 -19.02
CA GLU A 331 -5.81 5.52 -18.71
C GLU A 331 -4.41 5.04 -18.33
N VAL A 332 -4.31 3.99 -17.52
CA VAL A 332 -3.02 3.38 -17.17
C VAL A 332 -2.29 2.88 -18.40
N LEU A 333 -2.97 2.12 -19.26
CA LEU A 333 -2.40 1.61 -20.52
C LEU A 333 -2.00 2.75 -21.48
N ALA A 334 -2.74 3.85 -21.48
CA ALA A 334 -2.41 5.01 -22.32
C ALA A 334 -1.10 5.69 -21.83
N LEU A 335 -0.93 5.83 -20.50
CA LEU A 335 0.30 6.37 -19.92
C LEU A 335 1.51 5.46 -20.23
N MET A 336 1.39 4.15 -20.08
CA MET A 336 2.44 3.18 -20.42
C MET A 336 2.90 3.30 -21.87
N LYS A 337 1.98 3.61 -22.79
CA LYS A 337 2.27 3.83 -24.23
C LYS A 337 2.84 5.21 -24.55
N GLY A 338 3.16 6.00 -23.51
CA GLY A 338 3.77 7.32 -23.67
C GLY A 338 2.78 8.46 -23.91
N SER A 339 1.49 8.27 -23.63
CA SER A 339 0.49 9.36 -23.71
C SER A 339 0.62 10.30 -22.51
N THR A 340 1.57 11.23 -22.58
CA THR A 340 1.88 12.19 -21.49
C THR A 340 1.37 13.61 -21.78
N SER A 341 0.68 13.82 -22.91
CA SER A 341 0.38 15.18 -23.41
C SER A 341 -0.75 15.91 -22.67
N GLY A 342 -1.52 15.23 -21.80
CA GLY A 342 -2.67 15.81 -21.10
C GLY A 342 -3.76 16.36 -22.03
N ARG A 343 -3.79 15.94 -23.30
CA ARG A 343 -4.80 16.40 -24.28
C ARG A 343 -6.17 15.80 -23.93
N ILE A 344 -7.22 16.59 -24.21
CA ILE A 344 -8.60 16.14 -24.05
C ILE A 344 -8.84 14.89 -24.89
N VAL A 345 -9.23 13.80 -24.25
CA VAL A 345 -9.73 12.58 -24.89
C VAL A 345 -11.20 12.80 -25.22
N ARG A 346 -11.59 12.62 -26.51
CA ARG A 346 -12.97 12.81 -26.99
C ARG A 346 -13.53 11.49 -27.47
#